data_633ef5a4ee3f5efee8ac04cccfe23a00
#
_entry.id   633ef5a4ee3f5efee8ac04cccfe23a00
#
_cell.length_a   1.000
_cell.length_b   1.000
_cell.length_c   1.000
_cell.angle_alpha   90.00
_cell.angle_beta   90.00
_cell.angle_gamma   90.00
#
_symmetry.space_group_name_H-M   'P 1'
#
loop_
_entity.id
_entity.type
_entity.pdbx_description
1 polymer ?
#
loop_
_entity_poly.entity_id
_entity_poly.type
_entity_poly.pdbx_seq_one_letter_code
_entity_poly.pdbx_strand_id
1 'polypeptide(L)'
;MKTKLFTLKEHPENNQIYEPHCLEDLKTSLSIHGQMEPIAVTKSGVIISGHRRYNAMNSLGWVECDVRIVEPENELIALIEHNRYRQKSSSDILKEARILEKELRKKIGRGRYASKNREGRHQGERITMVVQLSKKLGVGTSRLKQLFSISNYKPELIEEIDKGGLSVSAAYAQIKEEFFNNDSNKIPKYTQYKELGKCLKATNLSLDDIEEVIKRTHPYCLNRTNISAEKRRRLTDQLSFLSELSNDE
;
A
#
# COMPACT_ATOMS: atom_id res chain seq x y z
N MET A 1 9.69 21.13 -26.15
CA MET A 1 10.86 21.99 -25.77
C MET A 1 12.08 21.07 -25.66
N LYS A 2 13.21 21.45 -26.28
CA LYS A 2 14.45 20.65 -26.16
C LYS A 2 15.24 21.06 -24.92
N THR A 3 15.82 20.08 -24.26
CA THR A 3 16.61 20.26 -23.05
C THR A 3 17.77 19.27 -23.04
N LYS A 4 18.87 19.64 -22.40
CA LYS A 4 20.04 18.77 -22.25
C LYS A 4 19.72 17.64 -21.29
N LEU A 5 20.00 16.41 -21.72
CA LEU A 5 19.62 15.20 -20.96
C LEU A 5 20.22 15.18 -19.55
N PHE A 6 21.47 15.63 -19.40
CA PHE A 6 22.18 15.64 -18.12
C PHE A 6 21.60 16.62 -17.08
N THR A 7 20.72 17.56 -17.49
CA THR A 7 20.05 18.48 -16.55
C THR A 7 18.83 17.86 -15.89
N LEU A 8 18.37 16.73 -16.40
CA LEU A 8 17.22 16.02 -15.86
C LEU A 8 17.62 15.14 -14.69
N LYS A 9 16.70 15.00 -13.73
CA LYS A 9 16.88 14.18 -12.52
C LYS A 9 15.76 13.19 -12.40
N GLU A 10 16.08 11.94 -12.13
CA GLU A 10 15.05 10.94 -11.83
C GLU A 10 14.33 11.30 -10.52
N HIS A 11 13.03 11.02 -10.48
CA HIS A 11 12.27 11.17 -9.24
C HIS A 11 12.74 10.13 -8.23
N PRO A 12 13.11 10.51 -6.97
CA PRO A 12 13.73 9.60 -6.00
C PRO A 12 12.86 8.37 -5.66
N GLU A 13 11.53 8.55 -5.67
CA GLU A 13 10.60 7.46 -5.38
C GLU A 13 10.38 6.52 -6.57
N ASN A 14 10.79 6.88 -7.79
CA ASN A 14 10.53 6.04 -8.97
C ASN A 14 11.17 4.67 -8.83
N ASN A 15 12.45 4.61 -8.42
CA ASN A 15 13.19 3.35 -8.29
C ASN A 15 12.80 2.53 -7.06
N GLN A 16 12.13 3.16 -6.08
CA GLN A 16 11.57 2.45 -4.93
C GLN A 16 10.25 1.75 -5.28
N ILE A 17 9.47 2.35 -6.19
CA ILE A 17 8.16 1.83 -6.61
C ILE A 17 8.33 0.80 -7.71
N TYR A 18 9.07 1.17 -8.76
CA TYR A 18 9.16 0.40 -10.00
C TYR A 18 10.52 -0.25 -10.15
N GLU A 19 10.52 -1.54 -10.42
CA GLU A 19 11.74 -2.26 -10.74
C GLU A 19 12.29 -1.86 -12.12
N PRO A 20 13.61 -1.85 -12.28
CA PRO A 20 14.22 -1.61 -13.58
C PRO A 20 13.82 -2.71 -14.58
N HIS A 21 13.36 -2.30 -15.75
CA HIS A 21 13.01 -3.21 -16.83
C HIS A 21 14.10 -3.24 -17.90
N CYS A 22 14.12 -4.32 -18.68
CA CYS A 22 14.93 -4.38 -19.91
C CYS A 22 14.58 -3.19 -20.82
N LEU A 23 15.61 -2.52 -21.33
CA LEU A 23 15.49 -1.32 -22.16
C LEU A 23 15.81 -1.58 -23.63
N GLU A 24 16.19 -2.79 -24.02
CA GLU A 24 16.74 -3.08 -25.35
C GLU A 24 15.72 -2.79 -26.47
N ASP A 25 14.47 -3.21 -26.31
CA ASP A 25 13.41 -2.90 -27.29
C ASP A 25 13.19 -1.39 -27.41
N LEU A 26 13.25 -0.68 -26.30
CA LEU A 26 13.06 0.76 -26.27
C LEU A 26 14.27 1.50 -26.87
N LYS A 27 15.49 1.03 -26.64
CA LYS A 27 16.71 1.55 -27.28
C LYS A 27 16.65 1.37 -28.79
N THR A 28 16.26 0.19 -29.25
CA THR A 28 16.07 -0.09 -30.67
C THR A 28 15.03 0.84 -31.28
N SER A 29 13.89 0.99 -30.64
CA SER A 29 12.83 1.92 -31.10
C SER A 29 13.31 3.37 -31.16
N LEU A 30 14.01 3.84 -30.14
CA LEU A 30 14.56 5.20 -30.10
C LEU A 30 15.62 5.43 -31.19
N SER A 31 16.44 4.42 -31.48
CA SER A 31 17.46 4.52 -32.55
C SER A 31 16.83 4.59 -33.94
N ILE A 32 15.71 3.92 -34.19
CA ILE A 32 15.04 3.88 -35.48
C ILE A 32 14.12 5.09 -35.67
N HIS A 33 13.30 5.40 -34.69
CA HIS A 33 12.18 6.34 -34.80
C HIS A 33 12.45 7.67 -34.09
N GLY A 34 13.53 7.76 -33.33
CA GLY A 34 13.78 8.92 -32.47
C GLY A 34 12.82 8.99 -31.29
N GLN A 35 12.79 10.14 -30.64
CA GLN A 35 11.86 10.38 -29.51
C GLN A 35 10.49 10.78 -30.05
N MET A 36 9.51 9.88 -29.92
CA MET A 36 8.13 10.12 -30.36
C MET A 36 7.33 10.93 -29.33
N GLU A 37 7.55 10.72 -28.03
CA GLU A 37 6.86 11.42 -26.95
C GLU A 37 7.83 12.14 -26.02
N PRO A 38 7.55 13.38 -25.60
CA PRO A 38 8.39 14.12 -24.69
C PRO A 38 8.40 13.50 -23.29
N ILE A 39 9.51 13.71 -22.56
CA ILE A 39 9.62 13.39 -21.14
C ILE A 39 8.87 14.47 -20.36
N ALA A 40 7.96 14.08 -19.44
CA ALA A 40 7.30 15.03 -18.57
C ALA A 40 8.19 15.33 -17.36
N VAL A 41 8.53 16.62 -17.18
CA VAL A 41 9.43 17.08 -16.12
C VAL A 41 8.83 18.26 -15.36
N THR A 42 9.25 18.45 -14.13
CA THR A 42 8.93 19.67 -13.36
C THR A 42 9.81 20.84 -13.84
N LYS A 43 9.51 22.06 -13.42
CA LYS A 43 10.38 23.23 -13.64
C LYS A 43 11.80 23.04 -13.10
N SER A 44 11.97 22.24 -12.03
CA SER A 44 13.25 21.91 -11.42
C SER A 44 14.03 20.81 -12.18
N GLY A 45 13.46 20.25 -13.27
CA GLY A 45 14.06 19.19 -14.07
C GLY A 45 13.85 17.78 -13.51
N VAL A 46 12.97 17.59 -12.53
CA VAL A 46 12.63 16.26 -11.98
C VAL A 46 11.66 15.56 -12.93
N ILE A 47 11.99 14.34 -13.30
CA ILE A 47 11.20 13.52 -14.23
C ILE A 47 9.96 12.99 -13.52
N ILE A 48 8.78 13.30 -14.03
CA ILE A 48 7.49 12.77 -13.56
C ILE A 48 7.03 11.59 -14.42
N SER A 49 7.33 11.64 -15.73
CA SER A 49 7.01 10.53 -16.64
C SER A 49 8.08 10.40 -17.72
N GLY A 50 8.42 9.17 -18.04
CA GLY A 50 9.40 8.87 -19.07
C GLY A 50 10.77 8.42 -18.55
N HIS A 51 10.89 7.95 -17.30
CA HIS A 51 12.13 7.42 -16.73
C HIS A 51 12.79 6.34 -17.60
N ARG A 52 12.01 5.42 -18.18
CA ARG A 52 12.55 4.41 -19.09
C ARG A 52 13.15 5.01 -20.35
N ARG A 53 12.49 6.03 -20.94
CA ARG A 53 13.01 6.76 -22.12
C ARG A 53 14.28 7.52 -21.78
N TYR A 54 14.29 8.21 -20.65
CA TYR A 54 15.46 8.89 -20.13
C TYR A 54 16.65 7.93 -19.99
N ASN A 55 16.44 6.79 -19.35
CA ASN A 55 17.50 5.79 -19.14
C ASN A 55 17.97 5.15 -20.46
N ALA A 56 17.06 4.90 -21.40
CA ALA A 56 17.40 4.39 -22.71
C ALA A 56 18.20 5.43 -23.54
N MET A 57 17.79 6.69 -23.56
CA MET A 57 18.50 7.77 -24.23
C MET A 57 19.88 8.01 -23.63
N ASN A 58 19.99 7.98 -22.29
CA ASN A 58 21.26 8.12 -21.59
C ASN A 58 22.21 6.96 -21.97
N SER A 59 21.70 5.72 -22.05
CA SER A 59 22.48 4.57 -22.49
C SER A 59 22.92 4.66 -23.96
N LEU A 60 22.16 5.36 -24.81
CA LEU A 60 22.48 5.61 -26.21
C LEU A 60 23.38 6.82 -26.41
N GLY A 61 23.76 7.52 -25.35
CA GLY A 61 24.65 8.71 -25.44
C GLY A 61 23.96 9.95 -26.00
N TRP A 62 22.64 10.07 -25.93
CA TRP A 62 21.94 11.27 -26.37
C TRP A 62 22.30 12.47 -25.51
N VAL A 63 22.50 13.62 -26.15
CA VAL A 63 22.84 14.88 -25.48
C VAL A 63 21.60 15.68 -25.11
N GLU A 64 20.59 15.64 -25.97
CA GLU A 64 19.35 16.41 -25.84
C GLU A 64 18.14 15.53 -26.01
N CYS A 65 17.03 15.95 -25.37
CA CYS A 65 15.74 15.30 -25.49
C CYS A 65 14.60 16.32 -25.50
N ASP A 66 13.45 15.89 -26.00
CA ASP A 66 12.23 16.69 -25.93
C ASP A 66 11.57 16.50 -24.57
N VAL A 67 11.22 17.63 -23.93
CA VAL A 67 10.55 17.64 -22.62
C VAL A 67 9.26 18.45 -22.66
N ARG A 68 8.33 18.06 -21.78
CA ARG A 68 7.12 18.80 -21.47
C ARG A 68 7.15 19.18 -20.00
N ILE A 69 7.05 20.47 -19.69
CA ILE A 69 7.00 20.94 -18.31
C ILE A 69 5.59 20.66 -17.76
N VAL A 70 5.54 20.11 -16.56
CA VAL A 70 4.31 19.86 -15.79
C VAL A 70 4.47 20.45 -14.39
N GLU A 71 3.39 20.98 -13.84
CA GLU A 71 3.38 21.58 -12.50
C GLU A 71 2.32 20.88 -11.64
N PRO A 72 2.57 19.66 -11.18
CA PRO A 72 1.62 18.96 -10.34
C PRO A 72 1.61 19.52 -8.92
N GLU A 73 0.46 19.59 -8.28
CA GLU A 73 0.35 19.92 -6.84
C GLU A 73 1.13 18.93 -5.96
N ASN A 74 1.26 17.68 -6.40
CA ASN A 74 1.99 16.63 -5.72
C ASN A 74 2.69 15.76 -6.77
N GLU A 75 4.02 15.83 -6.82
CA GLU A 75 4.86 15.12 -7.79
C GLU A 75 4.69 13.60 -7.70
N LEU A 76 4.56 13.07 -6.48
CA LEU A 76 4.42 11.64 -6.24
C LEU A 76 3.06 11.08 -6.74
N ILE A 77 1.98 11.83 -6.52
CA ILE A 77 0.67 11.47 -7.07
C ILE A 77 0.70 11.52 -8.59
N ALA A 78 1.33 12.55 -9.17
CA ALA A 78 1.47 12.68 -10.62
C ALA A 78 2.31 11.55 -11.23
N LEU A 79 3.40 11.15 -10.56
CA LEU A 79 4.22 10.00 -10.96
C LEU A 79 3.37 8.73 -11.09
N ILE A 80 2.52 8.45 -10.10
CA ILE A 80 1.65 7.27 -10.08
C ILE A 80 0.54 7.37 -11.15
N GLU A 81 -0.10 8.54 -11.30
CA GLU A 81 -1.13 8.78 -12.32
C GLU A 81 -0.58 8.59 -13.74
N HIS A 82 0.63 9.07 -14.04
CA HIS A 82 1.28 8.86 -15.33
C HIS A 82 1.60 7.39 -15.61
N ASN A 83 1.78 6.57 -14.58
CA ASN A 83 1.99 5.13 -14.68
C ASN A 83 0.69 4.30 -14.57
N ARG A 84 -0.49 4.95 -14.54
CA ARG A 84 -1.77 4.30 -14.31
C ARG A 84 -2.07 3.16 -15.28
N TYR A 85 -1.77 3.35 -16.55
CA TYR A 85 -2.04 2.37 -17.62
C TYR A 85 -0.86 1.44 -17.92
N ARG A 86 0.23 1.56 -17.15
CA ARG A 86 1.37 0.65 -17.28
C ARG A 86 0.97 -0.74 -16.78
N GLN A 87 1.49 -1.76 -17.44
CA GLN A 87 1.45 -3.12 -16.91
C GLN A 87 2.25 -3.19 -15.62
N LYS A 88 1.62 -3.53 -14.50
CA LYS A 88 2.19 -3.49 -13.16
C LYS A 88 2.20 -4.88 -12.54
N SER A 89 3.26 -5.20 -11.81
CA SER A 89 3.31 -6.35 -10.93
C SER A 89 2.37 -6.15 -9.72
N SER A 90 2.07 -7.19 -8.98
CA SER A 90 1.28 -7.10 -7.76
C SER A 90 2.01 -6.35 -6.66
N SER A 91 3.32 -6.48 -6.60
CA SER A 91 4.20 -5.72 -5.72
C SER A 91 4.19 -4.22 -6.05
N ASP A 92 4.26 -3.83 -7.33
CA ASP A 92 4.16 -2.42 -7.74
C ASP A 92 2.82 -1.81 -7.34
N ILE A 93 1.71 -2.53 -7.58
CA ILE A 93 0.37 -2.08 -7.18
C ILE A 93 0.28 -1.84 -5.67
N LEU A 94 0.87 -2.73 -4.87
CA LEU A 94 0.89 -2.58 -3.41
C LEU A 94 1.75 -1.41 -2.94
N LYS A 95 2.94 -1.22 -3.55
CA LYS A 95 3.82 -0.08 -3.26
C LYS A 95 3.10 1.24 -3.56
N GLU A 96 2.54 1.37 -4.76
CA GLU A 96 1.74 2.55 -5.15
C GLU A 96 0.54 2.79 -4.22
N ALA A 97 -0.20 1.71 -3.88
CA ALA A 97 -1.36 1.80 -3.00
C ALA A 97 -1.00 2.34 -1.61
N ARG A 98 0.10 1.88 -1.02
CA ARG A 98 0.58 2.33 0.30
C ARG A 98 1.01 3.80 0.27
N ILE A 99 1.67 4.22 -0.80
CA ILE A 99 2.10 5.62 -0.99
C ILE A 99 0.87 6.53 -1.13
N LEU A 100 -0.05 6.18 -2.04
CA LEU A 100 -1.29 6.94 -2.23
C LEU A 100 -2.14 6.98 -0.97
N GLU A 101 -2.22 5.89 -0.22
CA GLU A 101 -2.93 5.85 1.06
C GLU A 101 -2.34 6.87 2.04
N LYS A 102 -1.00 6.91 2.15
CA LYS A 102 -0.28 7.86 3.02
C LYS A 102 -0.57 9.31 2.63
N GLU A 103 -0.51 9.61 1.32
CA GLU A 103 -0.78 10.97 0.82
C GLU A 103 -2.25 11.39 0.98
N LEU A 104 -3.19 10.49 0.69
CA LEU A 104 -4.61 10.75 0.89
C LEU A 104 -4.94 10.96 2.38
N ARG A 105 -4.31 10.21 3.28
CA ARG A 105 -4.48 10.41 4.73
C ARG A 105 -3.99 11.78 5.21
N LYS A 106 -2.91 12.31 4.63
CA LYS A 106 -2.44 13.69 4.93
C LYS A 106 -3.49 14.74 4.56
N LYS A 107 -4.11 14.61 3.36
CA LYS A 107 -5.12 15.56 2.86
C LYS A 107 -6.43 15.54 3.67
N ILE A 108 -6.83 14.38 4.19
CA ILE A 108 -8.15 14.20 4.83
C ILE A 108 -8.12 14.55 6.32
N GLY A 109 -6.94 14.64 6.93
CA GLY A 109 -6.78 14.87 8.37
C GLY A 109 -7.26 13.67 9.22
N ARG A 110 -6.69 13.49 10.41
CA ARG A 110 -6.95 12.33 11.29
C ARG A 110 -8.40 12.19 11.79
N GLY A 111 -9.28 13.18 11.59
CA GLY A 111 -10.61 13.23 12.21
C GLY A 111 -11.80 12.85 11.33
N ARG A 112 -11.67 12.85 10.01
CA ARG A 112 -12.86 12.77 9.12
C ARG A 112 -13.29 11.36 8.74
N TYR A 113 -12.48 10.34 8.97
CA TYR A 113 -12.91 8.94 8.81
C TYR A 113 -13.65 8.38 10.03
N ALA A 114 -13.54 9.03 11.18
CA ALA A 114 -14.20 8.66 12.44
C ALA A 114 -15.46 9.50 12.70
N SER A 115 -16.06 10.12 11.73
CA SER A 115 -17.22 10.96 11.92
C SER A 115 -18.50 10.15 11.93
N LYS A 116 -19.01 9.96 13.14
CA LYS A 116 -20.30 10.51 13.61
C LYS A 116 -21.41 10.45 12.58
N ASN A 117 -22.11 9.31 12.57
CA ASN A 117 -23.50 9.29 12.20
C ASN A 117 -24.34 9.45 13.45
N ARG A 118 -24.61 10.68 13.84
CA ARG A 118 -25.84 11.08 14.50
C ARG A 118 -26.36 12.23 13.67
N GLU A 119 -27.53 12.00 13.05
CA GLU A 119 -28.38 12.96 12.36
C GLU A 119 -27.93 13.44 10.98
N GLY A 120 -28.77 13.15 9.98
CA GLY A 120 -28.75 13.76 8.67
C GLY A 120 -28.46 12.79 7.54
N ARG A 121 -29.51 12.24 6.94
CA ARG A 121 -29.52 11.53 5.67
C ARG A 121 -28.90 12.42 4.59
N HIS A 122 -27.65 12.19 4.28
CA HIS A 122 -27.14 12.44 2.95
C HIS A 122 -26.59 11.10 2.43
N GLN A 123 -27.32 10.54 1.47
CA GLN A 123 -26.89 9.45 0.61
C GLN A 123 -25.75 9.94 -0.31
N GLY A 124 -24.63 10.37 0.29
CA GLY A 124 -23.37 10.47 -0.39
C GLY A 124 -22.69 9.12 -0.25
N GLU A 125 -22.44 8.43 -1.37
CA GLU A 125 -21.64 7.21 -1.39
C GLU A 125 -20.41 7.43 -0.52
N ARG A 126 -20.32 6.68 0.57
CA ARG A 126 -19.09 6.60 1.38
C ARG A 126 -18.03 5.95 0.51
N ILE A 127 -17.32 6.76 -0.25
CA ILE A 127 -16.19 6.29 -1.04
C ILE A 127 -15.13 5.84 -0.03
N THR A 128 -15.05 4.54 0.20
CA THR A 128 -14.03 3.97 1.10
C THR A 128 -12.63 4.27 0.53
N MET A 129 -11.62 4.31 1.40
CA MET A 129 -10.22 4.51 0.97
C MET A 129 -9.85 3.56 -0.16
N VAL A 130 -10.26 2.29 -0.08
CA VAL A 130 -9.98 1.28 -1.11
C VAL A 130 -10.59 1.64 -2.45
N VAL A 131 -11.80 2.23 -2.48
CA VAL A 131 -12.43 2.68 -3.73
C VAL A 131 -11.67 3.87 -4.32
N GLN A 132 -11.21 4.81 -3.50
CA GLN A 132 -10.39 5.94 -3.98
C GLN A 132 -9.06 5.46 -4.55
N LEU A 133 -8.37 4.56 -3.86
CA LEU A 133 -7.13 3.94 -4.32
C LEU A 133 -7.35 3.17 -5.62
N SER A 134 -8.40 2.35 -5.70
CA SER A 134 -8.77 1.59 -6.88
C SER A 134 -8.96 2.48 -8.12
N LYS A 135 -9.69 3.60 -7.97
CA LYS A 135 -9.89 4.57 -9.05
C LYS A 135 -8.57 5.20 -9.52
N LYS A 136 -7.70 5.58 -8.58
CA LYS A 136 -6.41 6.20 -8.92
C LYS A 136 -5.42 5.22 -9.55
N LEU A 137 -5.38 4.00 -9.05
CA LEU A 137 -4.48 2.96 -9.54
C LEU A 137 -4.94 2.31 -10.85
N GLY A 138 -6.20 2.47 -11.23
CA GLY A 138 -6.80 1.78 -12.38
C GLY A 138 -6.95 0.27 -12.15
N VAL A 139 -7.06 -0.17 -10.88
CA VAL A 139 -7.17 -1.58 -10.48
C VAL A 139 -8.53 -1.83 -9.86
N GLY A 140 -9.14 -2.98 -10.15
CA GLY A 140 -10.44 -3.35 -9.56
C GLY A 140 -10.38 -3.41 -8.02
N THR A 141 -11.43 -2.92 -7.36
CA THR A 141 -11.52 -2.87 -5.89
C THR A 141 -11.36 -4.25 -5.24
N SER A 142 -11.92 -5.30 -5.87
CA SER A 142 -11.80 -6.67 -5.36
C SER A 142 -10.36 -7.16 -5.40
N ARG A 143 -9.66 -6.94 -6.53
CA ARG A 143 -8.25 -7.31 -6.67
C ARG A 143 -7.39 -6.57 -5.65
N LEU A 144 -7.62 -5.27 -5.45
CA LEU A 144 -6.86 -4.48 -4.48
C LEU A 144 -7.09 -4.95 -3.05
N LYS A 145 -8.34 -5.30 -2.68
CA LYS A 145 -8.63 -5.91 -1.36
C LYS A 145 -7.93 -7.24 -1.16
N GLN A 146 -7.93 -8.11 -2.17
CA GLN A 146 -7.23 -9.39 -2.12
C GLN A 146 -5.73 -9.19 -1.94
N LEU A 147 -5.11 -8.30 -2.73
CA LEU A 147 -3.68 -7.99 -2.61
C LEU A 147 -3.31 -7.45 -1.22
N PHE A 148 -4.12 -6.56 -0.66
CA PHE A 148 -3.90 -6.09 0.72
C PHE A 148 -4.00 -7.23 1.74
N SER A 149 -4.98 -8.13 1.58
CA SER A 149 -5.10 -9.29 2.47
C SER A 149 -3.88 -10.20 2.34
N ILE A 150 -3.45 -10.52 1.11
CA ILE A 150 -2.28 -11.35 0.86
C ILE A 150 -1.04 -10.71 1.49
N SER A 151 -0.80 -9.43 1.22
CA SER A 151 0.34 -8.70 1.79
C SER A 151 0.35 -8.64 3.32
N ASN A 152 -0.82 -8.73 3.97
CA ASN A 152 -0.92 -8.68 5.43
C ASN A 152 -0.75 -10.04 6.10
N TYR A 153 -1.21 -11.13 5.47
CA TYR A 153 -1.22 -12.46 6.07
C TYR A 153 -0.07 -13.35 5.59
N LYS A 154 0.26 -13.28 4.29
CA LYS A 154 1.32 -14.07 3.65
C LYS A 154 2.02 -13.25 2.56
N PRO A 155 2.89 -12.31 2.94
CA PRO A 155 3.56 -11.42 1.98
C PRO A 155 4.41 -12.17 0.95
N GLU A 156 4.94 -13.36 1.29
CA GLU A 156 5.72 -14.23 0.41
C GLU A 156 4.95 -14.65 -0.85
N LEU A 157 3.63 -14.80 -0.77
CA LEU A 157 2.81 -15.16 -1.93
C LEU A 157 2.76 -14.06 -2.99
N ILE A 158 3.08 -12.81 -2.66
CA ILE A 158 3.14 -11.72 -3.65
C ILE A 158 4.24 -11.98 -4.68
N GLU A 159 5.40 -12.48 -4.24
CA GLU A 159 6.49 -12.83 -5.16
C GLU A 159 6.13 -13.99 -6.07
N GLU A 160 5.41 -15.00 -5.55
CA GLU A 160 4.92 -16.12 -6.35
C GLU A 160 3.91 -15.68 -7.41
N ILE A 161 3.03 -14.74 -7.05
CA ILE A 161 2.08 -14.14 -7.98
C ILE A 161 2.82 -13.38 -9.09
N ASP A 162 3.83 -12.59 -8.74
CA ASP A 162 4.58 -11.78 -9.70
C ASP A 162 5.46 -12.65 -10.63
N LYS A 163 5.93 -13.80 -10.16
CA LYS A 163 6.59 -14.84 -10.99
C LYS A 163 5.62 -15.63 -11.88
N GLY A 164 4.31 -15.42 -11.73
CA GLY A 164 3.27 -16.12 -12.50
C GLY A 164 2.96 -17.53 -12.03
N GLY A 165 3.53 -17.97 -10.90
CA GLY A 165 3.29 -19.32 -10.34
C GLY A 165 1.90 -19.44 -9.68
N LEU A 166 1.31 -18.34 -9.23
CA LEU A 166 0.04 -18.34 -8.53
C LEU A 166 -0.85 -17.16 -8.96
N SER A 167 -2.15 -17.38 -9.08
CA SER A 167 -3.08 -16.27 -9.32
C SER A 167 -3.45 -15.56 -8.01
N VAL A 168 -3.77 -14.25 -8.09
CA VAL A 168 -4.22 -13.46 -6.92
C VAL A 168 -5.42 -14.11 -6.23
N SER A 169 -6.36 -14.66 -7.01
CA SER A 169 -7.55 -15.32 -6.48
C SER A 169 -7.22 -16.61 -5.75
N ALA A 170 -6.29 -17.41 -6.28
CA ALA A 170 -5.84 -18.65 -5.66
C ALA A 170 -5.05 -18.39 -4.37
N ALA A 171 -4.14 -17.40 -4.36
CA ALA A 171 -3.44 -16.97 -3.15
C ALA A 171 -4.41 -16.50 -2.07
N TYR A 172 -5.41 -15.72 -2.46
CA TYR A 172 -6.44 -15.25 -1.52
C TYR A 172 -7.30 -16.40 -0.98
N ALA A 173 -7.62 -17.41 -1.81
CA ALA A 173 -8.35 -18.60 -1.38
C ALA A 173 -7.58 -19.38 -0.31
N GLN A 174 -6.25 -19.58 -0.47
CA GLN A 174 -5.39 -20.20 0.54
C GLN A 174 -5.44 -19.47 1.88
N ILE A 175 -5.33 -18.13 1.85
CA ILE A 175 -5.42 -17.31 3.05
C ILE A 175 -6.80 -17.42 3.68
N LYS A 176 -7.85 -17.42 2.85
CA LYS A 176 -9.22 -17.54 3.35
C LYS A 176 -9.45 -18.88 4.05
N GLU A 177 -8.95 -19.95 3.50
CA GLU A 177 -9.05 -21.28 4.10
C GLU A 177 -8.29 -21.37 5.42
N GLU A 178 -7.05 -20.87 5.45
CA GLU A 178 -6.17 -20.98 6.60
C GLU A 178 -6.56 -20.04 7.75
N PHE A 179 -6.91 -18.78 7.45
CA PHE A 179 -7.12 -17.76 8.48
C PHE A 179 -8.58 -17.37 8.72
N PHE A 180 -9.50 -17.67 7.80
CA PHE A 180 -10.90 -17.23 7.90
C PHE A 180 -11.92 -18.37 7.94
N ASN A 181 -11.59 -19.56 7.40
CA ASN A 181 -12.52 -20.69 7.33
C ASN A 181 -12.28 -21.76 8.40
N ASN A 182 -11.21 -21.68 9.18
CA ASN A 182 -11.06 -22.52 10.36
C ASN A 182 -12.16 -22.17 11.36
N ASP A 183 -13.13 -23.07 11.54
CA ASP A 183 -14.29 -22.89 12.42
C ASP A 183 -13.92 -22.61 13.88
N SER A 184 -12.68 -22.91 14.30
CA SER A 184 -12.10 -22.52 15.57
C SER A 184 -11.94 -21.00 15.74
N ASN A 185 -12.00 -20.21 14.66
CA ASN A 185 -11.86 -18.74 14.67
C ASN A 185 -13.19 -17.98 14.56
N LYS A 186 -14.34 -18.67 14.53
CA LYS A 186 -15.67 -18.02 14.51
C LYS A 186 -16.18 -17.64 15.91
N ILE A 187 -15.29 -17.45 16.88
CA ILE A 187 -15.69 -16.93 18.19
C ILE A 187 -16.18 -15.48 18.00
N PRO A 188 -17.39 -15.13 18.44
CA PRO A 188 -17.87 -13.75 18.36
C PRO A 188 -16.87 -12.79 19.01
N LYS A 189 -16.62 -11.63 18.41
CA LYS A 189 -15.57 -10.69 18.87
C LYS A 189 -15.60 -10.43 20.38
N TYR A 190 -16.78 -10.34 20.95
CA TYR A 190 -16.97 -10.14 22.40
C TYR A 190 -16.46 -11.31 23.24
N THR A 191 -16.69 -12.55 22.81
CA THR A 191 -16.23 -13.76 23.48
C THR A 191 -14.73 -13.94 23.38
N GLN A 192 -14.12 -13.54 22.25
CA GLN A 192 -12.66 -13.57 22.03
C GLN A 192 -11.91 -12.70 23.03
N TYR A 193 -12.39 -11.49 23.31
CA TYR A 193 -11.76 -10.61 24.30
C TYR A 193 -11.91 -11.13 25.73
N LYS A 194 -13.05 -11.73 26.06
CA LYS A 194 -13.30 -12.32 27.40
C LYS A 194 -12.43 -13.56 27.64
N GLU A 195 -12.24 -14.40 26.63
CA GLU A 195 -11.37 -15.57 26.71
C GLU A 195 -9.88 -15.23 26.69
N LEU A 196 -9.48 -14.26 25.86
CA LEU A 196 -8.12 -13.75 25.87
C LEU A 196 -7.75 -13.19 27.25
N GLY A 197 -8.65 -12.42 27.87
CA GLY A 197 -8.49 -11.93 29.24
C GLY A 197 -8.31 -13.05 30.27
N LYS A 198 -9.05 -14.14 30.12
CA LYS A 198 -8.94 -15.34 31.02
C LYS A 198 -7.61 -16.07 30.82
N CYS A 199 -7.15 -16.23 29.55
CA CYS A 199 -5.86 -16.86 29.25
C CYS A 199 -4.68 -16.03 29.74
N LEU A 200 -4.74 -14.71 29.58
CA LEU A 200 -3.70 -13.78 30.05
C LEU A 200 -3.58 -13.74 31.58
N LYS A 201 -4.67 -14.00 32.30
CA LYS A 201 -4.67 -14.14 33.78
C LYS A 201 -4.09 -15.45 34.28
N ALA A 202 -4.37 -16.54 33.55
CA ALA A 202 -3.92 -17.88 33.94
C ALA A 202 -2.41 -18.08 33.71
N THR A 203 -1.77 -17.20 32.93
CA THR A 203 -0.36 -17.28 32.60
C THR A 203 0.29 -15.96 33.03
N ASN A 204 1.30 -16.01 33.91
CA ASN A 204 2.18 -14.86 34.23
C ASN A 204 3.01 -14.46 33.00
N LEU A 205 2.34 -14.08 31.91
CA LEU A 205 2.98 -13.71 30.66
C LEU A 205 3.60 -12.31 30.77
N SER A 206 4.79 -12.17 30.23
CA SER A 206 5.44 -10.87 30.06
C SER A 206 4.71 -10.03 29.00
N LEU A 207 4.98 -8.73 28.95
CA LEU A 207 4.43 -7.83 27.90
C LEU A 207 4.80 -8.28 26.50
N ASP A 208 5.97 -8.88 26.32
CA ASP A 208 6.48 -9.39 25.05
C ASP A 208 5.70 -10.65 24.63
N ASP A 209 5.38 -11.53 25.58
CA ASP A 209 4.54 -12.72 25.32
C ASP A 209 3.12 -12.32 24.93
N ILE A 210 2.58 -11.28 25.56
CA ILE A 210 1.26 -10.72 25.22
C ILE A 210 1.27 -10.15 23.81
N GLU A 211 2.34 -9.43 23.42
CA GLU A 211 2.51 -8.92 22.08
C GLU A 211 2.62 -10.05 21.05
N GLU A 212 3.27 -11.15 21.38
CA GLU A 212 3.37 -12.32 20.51
C GLU A 212 2.04 -13.07 20.37
N VAL A 213 1.27 -13.22 21.44
CA VAL A 213 -0.09 -13.80 21.39
C VAL A 213 -1.03 -12.93 20.56
N ILE A 214 -0.95 -11.61 20.71
CA ILE A 214 -1.73 -10.68 19.88
C ILE A 214 -1.28 -10.74 18.42
N LYS A 215 0.01 -10.86 18.14
CA LYS A 215 0.55 -11.07 16.78
C LYS A 215 0.01 -12.36 16.16
N ARG A 216 -0.06 -13.44 16.89
CA ARG A 216 -0.58 -14.73 16.45
C ARG A 216 -2.09 -14.75 16.23
N THR A 217 -2.85 -14.13 17.12
CA THR A 217 -4.33 -14.17 17.11
C THR A 217 -4.96 -13.05 16.28
N HIS A 218 -4.26 -11.92 16.12
CA HIS A 218 -4.74 -10.76 15.36
C HIS A 218 -3.63 -10.09 14.55
N PRO A 219 -3.07 -10.75 13.52
CA PRO A 219 -2.03 -10.17 12.67
C PRO A 219 -2.46 -8.84 12.02
N TYR A 220 -3.76 -8.59 11.94
CA TYR A 220 -4.34 -7.33 11.43
C TYR A 220 -4.13 -6.13 12.36
N CYS A 221 -3.97 -6.35 13.67
CA CYS A 221 -3.85 -5.27 14.65
C CYS A 221 -2.41 -4.74 14.80
N LEU A 222 -1.39 -5.54 14.51
CA LEU A 222 0.00 -5.24 14.80
C LEU A 222 0.83 -4.79 13.60
N ASN A 223 0.40 -5.07 12.37
CA ASN A 223 1.01 -4.49 11.18
C ASN A 223 0.73 -2.98 10.99
N ARG A 224 0.02 -2.35 11.93
CA ARG A 224 0.02 -0.90 12.09
C ARG A 224 1.22 -0.50 12.92
N THR A 225 2.36 -0.35 12.30
CA THR A 225 3.65 0.08 12.84
C THR A 225 3.66 1.45 13.55
N ASN A 226 2.51 1.99 13.94
CA ASN A 226 2.34 3.25 14.66
C ASN A 226 1.28 3.10 15.76
N ILE A 227 1.39 2.07 16.60
CA ILE A 227 0.73 2.14 17.91
C ILE A 227 1.66 2.98 18.78
N SER A 228 1.28 4.23 19.04
CA SER A 228 2.05 5.08 19.98
C SER A 228 2.16 4.37 21.33
N ALA A 229 3.25 4.64 22.08
CA ALA A 229 3.47 4.10 23.41
C ALA A 229 2.24 4.35 24.34
N GLU A 230 1.55 5.48 24.16
CA GLU A 230 0.30 5.84 24.82
C GLU A 230 -0.85 4.88 24.49
N LYS A 231 -0.93 4.40 23.26
CA LYS A 231 -1.97 3.46 22.84
C LYS A 231 -1.70 2.03 23.30
N ARG A 232 -0.42 1.65 23.43
CA ARG A 232 0.01 0.40 24.07
C ARG A 232 -0.39 0.43 25.54
N ARG A 233 -0.10 1.53 26.23
CA ARG A 233 -0.46 1.72 27.65
C ARG A 233 -1.97 1.61 27.88
N ARG A 234 -2.79 2.29 27.06
CA ARG A 234 -4.26 2.19 27.12
C ARG A 234 -4.80 0.79 26.85
N LEU A 235 -4.17 0.03 25.94
CA LEU A 235 -4.54 -1.37 25.70
C LEU A 235 -4.18 -2.25 26.90
N THR A 236 -3.04 -2.01 27.52
CA THR A 236 -2.62 -2.71 28.74
C THR A 236 -3.54 -2.35 29.91
N ASP A 237 -3.90 -1.07 30.07
CA ASP A 237 -4.82 -0.60 31.10
C ASP A 237 -6.24 -1.15 30.89
N GLN A 238 -6.71 -1.27 29.65
CA GLN A 238 -8.00 -1.91 29.31
C GLN A 238 -7.98 -3.43 29.56
N LEU A 239 -6.87 -4.09 29.30
CA LEU A 239 -6.70 -5.51 29.58
C LEU A 239 -6.61 -5.78 31.08
N SER A 240 -5.94 -4.92 31.86
CA SER A 240 -5.92 -5.02 33.32
C SER A 240 -7.28 -4.77 33.94
N PHE A 241 -8.02 -3.75 33.45
CA PHE A 241 -9.39 -3.45 33.88
C PHE A 241 -10.37 -4.61 33.59
N LEU A 242 -10.29 -5.21 32.38
CA LEU A 242 -11.07 -6.42 32.05
C LEU A 242 -10.66 -7.60 32.92
N SER A 243 -9.41 -7.58 33.45
CA SER A 243 -8.93 -8.59 34.37
C SER A 243 -9.48 -8.43 35.78
N GLU A 244 -9.74 -7.22 36.20
CA GLU A 244 -10.33 -6.93 37.53
C GLU A 244 -11.82 -7.25 37.56
N LEU A 245 -12.56 -6.95 36.48
CA LEU A 245 -14.01 -7.23 36.39
C LEU A 245 -14.39 -8.73 36.40
N SER A 246 -13.43 -9.64 36.20
CA SER A 246 -13.70 -11.09 36.27
C SER A 246 -13.38 -11.71 37.64
N ASN A 247 -12.99 -10.89 38.63
CA ASN A 247 -12.73 -11.35 40.02
C ASN A 247 -13.92 -11.14 40.95
N ASP A 248 -15.00 -10.46 40.49
CA ASP A 248 -16.17 -10.14 41.30
C ASP A 248 -17.37 -11.05 41.02
N GLU A 249 -17.15 -12.30 40.55
CA GLU A 249 -18.16 -13.37 40.51
C GLU A 249 -17.68 -14.65 41.19
#